data_a77fc079e5fd42528d12515887316abf
#
_entry.id   a77fc079e5fd42528d12515887316abf
#
_cell.length_a   1.000
_cell.length_b   1.000
_cell.length_c   1.000
_cell.angle_alpha   90.00
_cell.angle_beta   90.00
_cell.angle_gamma   90.00
#
_symmetry.space_group_name_H-M   'P 1'
#
loop_
_entity.id
_entity.type
_entity.pdbx_description
1 polymer ?
#
loop_
_entity_poly.entity_id
_entity_poly.type
_entity_poly.pdbx_seq_one_letter_code
_entity_poly.pdbx_strand_id
1 'polypeptide(L)'
;MLLERRPTGVIEVYLLLRRGGKQQRRKLGVYDELNEYGQRCGLAYWRREAVSVSAELRQFSTLEAYDEHQRRISLEKELAAAEEARQGTFEQLLSDYVDNMERMGRSSFKEVQGALKLNVLKPFPALCARRAKDITPPDIAEIVRHCLQRPVASKGRGARLTKAKATIGKKRQADKLRTYLQAAFSFGLENDLNPLRVGNTLYGLALNPARDVPVIQGANRANTWALTRDELRAVVLAIEELPGRHHAIAKTMLYLAGQRVEMLCRLTWDDLYDDNEHGSVMRLIDRKGGHYTPAREHLLPMTPRLCEIMAPLLELEAQGKAPGPFSLKGTVNMSPSTARKIFIELGTRLAAEGKSRRFTWRNLRTTVETQLAAMGITQERRAWLLSHGRSGVQAKHYDRYSYLSEKRQDLELWAQFLDGLAANSTSGR
;
A
#
# COMPACT_ATOMS: atom_id res chain seq x y z
N MET A 1 24.61 -11.23 61.27
CA MET A 1 25.06 -10.05 60.56
C MET A 1 26.30 -9.52 61.24
N LEU A 2 27.36 -9.14 60.51
CA LEU A 2 28.61 -8.59 60.97
C LEU A 2 28.83 -7.22 60.30
N LEU A 3 29.28 -6.23 61.06
CA LEU A 3 29.72 -4.93 60.54
C LEU A 3 31.25 -4.87 60.69
N GLU A 4 31.96 -4.65 59.62
CA GLU A 4 33.42 -4.59 59.57
C GLU A 4 33.87 -3.21 59.05
N ARG A 5 34.65 -2.46 59.88
CA ARG A 5 35.19 -1.16 59.49
C ARG A 5 36.51 -1.35 58.74
N ARG A 6 36.59 -0.86 57.53
CA ARG A 6 37.80 -0.90 56.71
C ARG A 6 38.77 0.27 57.07
N PRO A 7 40.04 0.15 56.74
CA PRO A 7 41.01 1.24 56.96
C PRO A 7 40.61 2.57 56.30
N THR A 8 39.83 2.48 55.23
CA THR A 8 39.28 3.66 54.51
C THR A 8 38.12 4.35 55.24
N GLY A 9 37.72 3.86 56.42
CA GLY A 9 36.60 4.37 57.21
C GLY A 9 35.23 3.81 56.78
N VAL A 10 35.13 3.10 55.68
CA VAL A 10 33.89 2.46 55.18
C VAL A 10 33.53 1.30 56.07
N ILE A 11 32.23 1.18 56.42
CA ILE A 11 31.69 0.02 57.21
C ILE A 11 30.97 -0.93 56.25
N GLU A 12 31.55 -2.08 56.08
CA GLU A 12 30.95 -3.13 55.25
C GLU A 12 30.06 -4.03 56.12
N VAL A 13 28.94 -4.46 55.51
CA VAL A 13 27.93 -5.32 56.14
C VAL A 13 28.00 -6.75 55.58
N TYR A 14 28.12 -7.70 56.46
CA TYR A 14 28.24 -9.12 56.09
C TYR A 14 27.16 -9.97 56.74
N LEU A 15 26.67 -10.97 56.01
CA LEU A 15 25.91 -12.09 56.56
C LEU A 15 26.88 -13.21 56.96
N LEU A 16 26.78 -13.67 58.20
CA LEU A 16 27.51 -14.83 58.69
C LEU A 16 26.65 -16.07 58.58
N LEU A 17 27.16 -17.12 57.95
CA LEU A 17 26.52 -18.38 57.74
C LEU A 17 27.37 -19.51 58.34
N ARG A 18 26.75 -20.49 59.02
CA ARG A 18 27.39 -21.73 59.42
C ARG A 18 26.84 -22.88 58.62
N ARG A 19 27.70 -23.54 57.84
CA ARG A 19 27.33 -24.72 57.01
C ARG A 19 28.44 -25.77 57.14
N GLY A 20 28.08 -27.04 57.35
CA GLY A 20 29.05 -28.13 57.46
C GLY A 20 30.18 -27.89 58.48
N GLY A 21 29.89 -27.20 59.59
CA GLY A 21 30.86 -26.90 60.65
C GLY A 21 31.79 -25.69 60.29
N LYS A 22 31.75 -25.17 59.07
CA LYS A 22 32.56 -24.01 58.65
C LYS A 22 31.75 -22.72 58.65
N GLN A 23 32.37 -21.65 59.11
CA GLN A 23 31.81 -20.27 59.05
C GLN A 23 32.14 -19.67 57.70
N GLN A 24 31.13 -19.22 56.97
CA GLN A 24 31.26 -18.46 55.73
C GLN A 24 30.67 -17.07 55.92
N ARG A 25 31.24 -16.07 55.26
CA ARG A 25 30.73 -14.71 55.27
C ARG A 25 30.41 -14.23 53.86
N ARG A 26 29.27 -13.59 53.73
CA ARG A 26 28.85 -12.94 52.46
C ARG A 26 28.67 -11.47 52.70
N LYS A 27 29.27 -10.63 51.83
CA LYS A 27 29.08 -9.19 51.86
C LYS A 27 27.65 -8.88 51.35
N LEU A 28 26.91 -8.08 52.12
CA LEU A 28 25.59 -7.57 51.76
C LEU A 28 25.67 -6.21 51.12
N GLY A 29 26.54 -5.32 51.58
CA GLY A 29 26.74 -3.99 51.03
C GLY A 29 27.54 -3.10 51.97
N VAL A 30 27.34 -1.80 51.89
CA VAL A 30 28.02 -0.79 52.73
C VAL A 30 26.99 -0.10 53.62
N TYR A 31 27.33 0.03 54.90
CA TYR A 31 26.47 0.71 55.86
C TYR A 31 26.32 2.19 55.47
N ASP A 32 25.07 2.68 55.54
CA ASP A 32 24.71 4.08 55.20
C ASP A 32 24.86 4.46 53.72
N GLU A 33 25.06 3.50 52.80
CA GLU A 33 24.94 3.72 51.36
C GLU A 33 23.48 4.02 50.97
N LEU A 34 23.26 4.57 49.78
CA LEU A 34 21.94 4.83 49.23
C LEU A 34 21.47 3.59 48.44
N ASN A 35 20.22 3.17 48.68
CA ASN A 35 19.60 2.13 47.88
C ASN A 35 19.13 2.70 46.52
N GLU A 36 18.57 1.87 45.65
CA GLU A 36 18.02 2.23 44.36
C GLU A 36 16.91 3.30 44.41
N TYR A 37 16.28 3.50 45.58
CA TYR A 37 15.28 4.54 45.83
C TYR A 37 15.85 5.81 46.48
N GLY A 38 17.15 5.92 46.56
CA GLY A 38 17.85 7.08 47.20
C GLY A 38 17.73 7.15 48.73
N GLN A 39 17.36 6.07 49.40
CA GLN A 39 17.23 6.00 50.85
C GLN A 39 18.52 5.43 51.49
N ARG A 40 18.93 5.97 52.64
CA ARG A 40 20.12 5.52 53.36
C ARG A 40 19.90 4.15 54.00
N CYS A 41 20.80 3.21 53.72
CA CYS A 41 20.77 1.83 54.18
C CYS A 41 21.35 1.69 55.60
N GLY A 42 20.55 2.05 56.58
CA GLY A 42 20.91 1.91 58.01
C GLY A 42 20.79 0.51 58.55
N LEU A 43 21.00 0.34 59.88
CA LEU A 43 21.03 -0.95 60.53
C LEU A 43 19.72 -1.78 60.37
N ALA A 44 18.57 -1.09 60.39
CA ALA A 44 17.26 -1.77 60.22
C ALA A 44 17.07 -2.29 58.79
N TYR A 45 17.58 -1.57 57.79
CA TYR A 45 17.58 -2.02 56.40
C TYR A 45 18.40 -3.31 56.24
N TRP A 46 19.66 -3.29 56.70
CA TRP A 46 20.58 -4.41 56.58
C TRP A 46 20.13 -5.66 57.37
N ARG A 47 19.44 -5.48 58.53
CA ARG A 47 18.83 -6.62 59.24
C ARG A 47 17.75 -7.30 58.43
N ARG A 48 16.89 -6.53 57.79
CA ARG A 48 15.84 -7.09 56.91
C ARG A 48 16.44 -7.82 55.72
N GLU A 49 17.43 -7.19 55.08
CA GLU A 49 18.15 -7.77 53.96
C GLU A 49 18.88 -9.05 54.33
N ALA A 50 19.54 -9.08 55.47
CA ALA A 50 20.19 -10.29 55.98
C ALA A 50 19.21 -11.44 56.22
N VAL A 51 18.00 -11.16 56.72
CA VAL A 51 16.94 -12.16 56.89
C VAL A 51 16.46 -12.67 55.55
N SER A 52 16.20 -11.79 54.59
CA SER A 52 15.75 -12.15 53.21
C SER A 52 16.78 -13.04 52.52
N VAL A 53 18.02 -12.60 52.42
CA VAL A 53 19.12 -13.37 51.83
C VAL A 53 19.37 -14.68 52.54
N SER A 54 19.25 -14.72 53.90
CA SER A 54 19.37 -15.98 54.67
C SER A 54 18.23 -16.96 54.33
N ALA A 55 17.01 -16.47 54.12
CA ALA A 55 15.88 -17.32 53.74
C ALA A 55 16.07 -17.93 52.35
N GLU A 56 16.51 -17.11 51.38
CA GLU A 56 16.80 -17.57 50.01
C GLU A 56 17.94 -18.61 50.00
N LEU A 57 19.03 -18.33 50.74
CA LEU A 57 20.18 -19.24 50.87
C LEU A 57 19.85 -20.63 51.42
N ARG A 58 18.76 -20.77 52.17
CA ARG A 58 18.31 -22.09 52.67
C ARG A 58 17.85 -23.03 51.56
N GLN A 59 17.47 -22.48 50.41
CA GLN A 59 17.01 -23.26 49.26
C GLN A 59 18.18 -23.86 48.44
N PHE A 60 19.41 -23.40 48.68
CA PHE A 60 20.59 -23.84 47.94
C PHE A 60 21.53 -24.65 48.82
N SER A 61 22.20 -25.63 48.22
CA SER A 61 23.15 -26.52 48.93
C SER A 61 24.45 -25.81 49.28
N THR A 62 24.92 -24.86 48.45
CA THR A 62 26.17 -24.12 48.63
C THR A 62 25.98 -22.63 48.34
N LEU A 63 26.92 -21.79 48.80
CA LEU A 63 26.97 -20.37 48.44
C LEU A 63 27.25 -20.16 46.96
N GLU A 64 28.13 -20.99 46.41
CA GLU A 64 28.44 -20.94 44.97
C GLU A 64 27.20 -21.19 44.10
N ALA A 65 26.37 -22.18 44.47
CA ALA A 65 25.11 -22.49 43.76
C ALA A 65 24.12 -21.30 43.81
N TYR A 66 24.05 -20.60 44.95
CA TYR A 66 23.24 -19.37 45.06
C TYR A 66 23.79 -18.24 44.23
N ASP A 67 25.12 -18.01 44.27
CA ASP A 67 25.75 -16.94 43.50
C ASP A 67 25.64 -17.18 41.98
N GLU A 68 25.74 -18.43 41.55
CA GLU A 68 25.51 -18.81 40.15
C GLU A 68 24.05 -18.57 39.75
N HIS A 69 23.10 -18.91 40.63
CA HIS A 69 21.68 -18.63 40.38
C HIS A 69 21.40 -17.11 40.27
N GLN A 70 21.98 -16.29 41.13
CA GLN A 70 21.83 -14.85 41.07
C GLN A 70 22.48 -14.24 39.82
N ARG A 71 23.66 -14.74 39.42
CA ARG A 71 24.30 -14.34 38.17
C ARG A 71 23.42 -14.68 36.95
N ARG A 72 22.79 -15.87 36.95
CA ARG A 72 21.89 -16.27 35.87
C ARG A 72 20.68 -15.36 35.80
N ILE A 73 20.03 -15.05 36.93
CA ILE A 73 18.90 -14.10 36.95
C ILE A 73 19.32 -12.71 36.48
N SER A 74 20.50 -12.23 36.89
CA SER A 74 21.02 -10.93 36.46
C SER A 74 21.26 -10.91 34.96
N LEU A 75 21.89 -11.96 34.44
CA LEU A 75 22.14 -12.10 33.01
C LEU A 75 20.82 -12.19 32.20
N GLU A 76 19.85 -12.96 32.70
CA GLU A 76 18.52 -13.06 32.07
C GLU A 76 17.81 -11.67 32.03
N LYS A 77 17.91 -10.91 33.14
CA LYS A 77 17.36 -9.55 33.19
C LYS A 77 18.08 -8.59 32.22
N GLU A 78 19.40 -8.66 32.13
CA GLU A 78 20.19 -7.86 31.20
C GLU A 78 19.86 -8.19 29.74
N LEU A 79 19.74 -9.48 29.43
CA LEU A 79 19.35 -9.92 28.08
C LEU A 79 17.92 -9.48 27.74
N ALA A 80 16.98 -9.62 28.68
CA ALA A 80 15.60 -9.17 28.50
C ALA A 80 15.53 -7.64 28.30
N ALA A 81 16.28 -6.88 29.08
CA ALA A 81 16.36 -5.43 28.92
C ALA A 81 17.00 -4.99 27.57
N ALA A 82 18.05 -5.71 27.15
CA ALA A 82 18.68 -5.49 25.84
C ALA A 82 17.75 -5.85 24.68
N GLU A 83 16.99 -6.93 24.82
CA GLU A 83 15.97 -7.32 23.83
C GLU A 83 14.83 -6.29 23.80
N GLU A 84 14.35 -5.84 24.94
CA GLU A 84 13.34 -4.80 25.02
C GLU A 84 13.80 -3.47 24.45
N ALA A 85 15.07 -3.09 24.64
CA ALA A 85 15.66 -1.89 24.04
C ALA A 85 15.69 -1.95 22.50
N ARG A 86 15.72 -3.14 21.90
CA ARG A 86 15.69 -3.36 20.45
C ARG A 86 14.28 -3.29 19.88
N GLN A 87 13.25 -3.32 20.71
CA GLN A 87 11.86 -3.36 20.24
C GLN A 87 11.41 -2.00 19.75
N GLY A 88 10.99 -1.96 18.49
CA GLY A 88 10.54 -0.76 17.81
C GLY A 88 9.18 -0.27 18.31
N THR A 89 8.99 1.03 18.22
CA THR A 89 7.70 1.69 18.48
C THR A 89 6.73 1.47 17.33
N PHE A 90 5.46 1.78 17.58
CA PHE A 90 4.44 1.75 16.52
C PHE A 90 4.76 2.75 15.40
N GLU A 91 5.31 3.94 15.72
CA GLU A 91 5.76 4.88 14.72
C GLU A 91 6.87 4.33 13.84
N GLN A 92 7.87 3.67 14.45
CA GLN A 92 8.96 3.03 13.71
C GLN A 92 8.43 1.93 12.77
N LEU A 93 7.50 1.08 13.25
CA LEU A 93 6.86 0.07 12.41
C LEU A 93 6.21 0.67 11.17
N LEU A 94 5.46 1.76 11.33
CA LEU A 94 4.78 2.42 10.22
C LEU A 94 5.76 3.07 9.24
N SER A 95 6.85 3.67 9.76
CA SER A 95 7.92 4.26 8.94
C SER A 95 8.65 3.19 8.14
N ASP A 96 9.14 2.14 8.80
CA ASP A 96 9.89 1.06 8.17
C ASP A 96 9.04 0.31 7.12
N TYR A 97 7.74 0.17 7.36
CA TYR A 97 6.82 -0.36 6.37
C TYR A 97 6.73 0.52 5.12
N VAL A 98 6.63 1.84 5.27
CA VAL A 98 6.60 2.78 4.14
C VAL A 98 7.92 2.77 3.39
N ASP A 99 9.05 2.78 4.10
CA ASP A 99 10.39 2.75 3.52
C ASP A 99 10.64 1.42 2.77
N ASN A 100 10.12 0.31 3.31
CA ASN A 100 10.12 -0.96 2.61
C ASN A 100 9.30 -0.90 1.32
N MET A 101 8.11 -0.28 1.35
CA MET A 101 7.31 -0.09 0.13
C MET A 101 8.05 0.73 -0.93
N GLU A 102 8.77 1.77 -0.53
CA GLU A 102 9.57 2.62 -1.43
C GLU A 102 10.73 1.83 -2.04
N ARG A 103 11.51 1.12 -1.21
CA ARG A 103 12.60 0.22 -1.67
C ARG A 103 12.10 -0.85 -2.65
N MET A 104 10.88 -1.33 -2.40
CA MET A 104 10.21 -2.29 -3.28
C MET A 104 9.60 -1.64 -4.53
N GLY A 105 9.80 -0.35 -4.80
CA GLY A 105 9.29 0.37 -5.96
C GLY A 105 7.76 0.43 -6.02
N ARG A 106 7.05 0.30 -4.90
CA ARG A 106 5.58 0.37 -4.89
C ARG A 106 5.11 1.81 -5.08
N SER A 107 4.47 2.10 -6.19
CA SER A 107 3.99 3.45 -6.54
C SER A 107 3.00 4.05 -5.53
N SER A 108 2.37 3.23 -4.69
CA SER A 108 1.41 3.67 -3.67
C SER A 108 2.04 4.13 -2.36
N PHE A 109 3.37 4.06 -2.18
CA PHE A 109 4.02 4.38 -0.90
C PHE A 109 3.70 5.81 -0.42
N LYS A 110 3.70 6.81 -1.33
CA LYS A 110 3.34 8.20 -0.99
C LYS A 110 1.89 8.35 -0.49
N GLU A 111 0.97 7.59 -1.08
CA GLU A 111 -0.44 7.57 -0.64
C GLU A 111 -0.57 6.96 0.75
N VAL A 112 0.11 5.85 1.00
CA VAL A 112 0.14 5.17 2.30
C VAL A 112 0.77 6.06 3.35
N GLN A 113 1.94 6.64 3.08
CA GLN A 113 2.63 7.59 3.96
C GLN A 113 1.72 8.76 4.35
N GLY A 114 1.09 9.38 3.36
CA GLY A 114 0.15 10.49 3.59
C GLY A 114 -1.05 10.09 4.44
N ALA A 115 -1.61 8.89 4.21
CA ALA A 115 -2.74 8.37 4.97
C ALA A 115 -2.36 8.08 6.43
N LEU A 116 -1.21 7.42 6.67
CA LEU A 116 -0.70 7.12 8.01
C LEU A 116 -0.35 8.41 8.78
N LYS A 117 0.36 9.35 8.14
CA LYS A 117 0.69 10.64 8.75
C LYS A 117 -0.55 11.40 9.20
N LEU A 118 -1.59 11.42 8.36
CA LEU A 118 -2.81 12.20 8.60
C LEU A 118 -3.76 11.57 9.61
N ASN A 119 -3.81 10.25 9.69
CA ASN A 119 -4.83 9.53 10.46
C ASN A 119 -4.27 8.79 11.68
N VAL A 120 -2.93 8.62 11.76
CA VAL A 120 -2.28 7.90 12.86
C VAL A 120 -1.27 8.81 13.56
N LEU A 121 -0.18 9.20 12.87
CA LEU A 121 0.95 9.89 13.51
C LEU A 121 0.53 11.23 14.14
N LYS A 122 -0.24 12.05 13.41
CA LYS A 122 -0.68 13.36 13.92
C LYS A 122 -1.72 13.28 15.02
N PRO A 123 -2.79 12.46 14.91
CA PRO A 123 -3.85 12.41 15.93
C PRO A 123 -3.48 11.61 17.18
N PHE A 124 -2.56 10.64 17.08
CA PHE A 124 -2.28 9.68 18.14
C PHE A 124 -0.77 9.59 18.50
N PRO A 125 -0.08 10.70 18.85
CA PRO A 125 1.36 10.67 19.11
C PRO A 125 1.73 9.79 20.31
N ALA A 126 0.91 9.77 21.36
CA ALA A 126 1.13 8.93 22.52
C ALA A 126 1.03 7.42 22.18
N LEU A 127 0.10 7.04 21.30
CA LEU A 127 -0.04 5.67 20.82
C LEU A 127 1.16 5.29 19.93
N CYS A 128 1.63 6.21 19.10
CA CYS A 128 2.79 6.02 18.23
C CYS A 128 4.10 5.79 18.97
N ALA A 129 4.24 6.36 20.18
CA ALA A 129 5.40 6.17 21.06
C ALA A 129 5.41 4.81 21.78
N ARG A 130 4.28 4.09 21.85
CA ARG A 130 4.21 2.74 22.44
C ARG A 130 4.95 1.73 21.59
N ARG A 131 5.39 0.63 22.20
CA ARG A 131 5.96 -0.51 21.47
C ARG A 131 4.92 -1.09 20.51
N ALA A 132 5.37 -1.50 19.31
CA ALA A 132 4.46 -2.07 18.31
C ALA A 132 3.71 -3.30 18.82
N LYS A 133 4.36 -4.13 19.65
CA LYS A 133 3.76 -5.33 20.27
C LYS A 133 2.60 -5.01 21.23
N ASP A 134 2.59 -3.79 21.80
CA ASP A 134 1.60 -3.39 22.81
C ASP A 134 0.36 -2.72 22.19
N ILE A 135 0.32 -2.62 20.88
CA ILE A 135 -0.85 -2.08 20.15
C ILE A 135 -1.91 -3.16 20.05
N THR A 136 -3.12 -2.81 20.47
CA THR A 136 -4.25 -3.72 20.58
C THR A 136 -5.27 -3.52 19.46
N PRO A 137 -6.16 -4.52 19.20
CA PRO A 137 -7.28 -4.33 18.26
C PRO A 137 -8.19 -3.14 18.60
N PRO A 138 -8.53 -2.84 19.87
CA PRO A 138 -9.24 -1.62 20.26
C PRO A 138 -8.53 -0.33 19.84
N ASP A 139 -7.20 -0.24 19.95
CA ASP A 139 -6.41 0.93 19.51
C ASP A 139 -6.57 1.15 18.00
N ILE A 140 -6.48 0.07 17.22
CA ILE A 140 -6.69 0.13 15.76
C ILE A 140 -8.13 0.54 15.41
N ALA A 141 -9.11 0.01 16.13
CA ALA A 141 -10.52 0.38 15.93
C ALA A 141 -10.76 1.86 16.21
N GLU A 142 -10.08 2.44 17.20
CA GLU A 142 -10.16 3.85 17.52
C GLU A 142 -9.56 4.73 16.41
N ILE A 143 -8.39 4.37 15.90
CA ILE A 143 -7.77 5.05 14.74
C ILE A 143 -8.73 5.06 13.55
N VAL A 144 -9.34 3.91 13.23
CA VAL A 144 -10.29 3.77 12.12
C VAL A 144 -11.55 4.60 12.36
N ARG A 145 -12.07 4.61 13.60
CA ARG A 145 -13.22 5.42 14.01
C ARG A 145 -12.93 6.92 13.86
N HIS A 146 -11.77 7.37 14.31
CA HIS A 146 -11.33 8.76 14.14
C HIS A 146 -11.29 9.14 12.65
N CYS A 147 -10.77 8.28 11.78
CA CYS A 147 -10.79 8.52 10.34
C CYS A 147 -12.23 8.65 9.79
N LEU A 148 -13.19 7.87 10.27
CA LEU A 148 -14.59 7.95 9.89
C LEU A 148 -15.25 9.28 10.33
N GLN A 149 -14.88 9.78 11.49
CA GLN A 149 -15.50 10.98 12.10
C GLN A 149 -14.87 12.29 11.58
N ARG A 150 -13.63 12.25 11.09
CA ARG A 150 -12.94 13.44 10.64
C ARG A 150 -13.71 14.19 9.54
N PRO A 151 -13.84 15.53 9.60
CA PRO A 151 -14.46 16.31 8.54
C PRO A 151 -13.78 16.11 7.19
N VAL A 152 -14.57 16.04 6.10
CA VAL A 152 -14.00 16.04 4.75
C VAL A 152 -13.55 17.46 4.45
N ALA A 153 -12.25 17.68 4.28
CA ALA A 153 -11.77 18.94 3.77
C ALA A 153 -12.31 19.13 2.34
N SER A 154 -13.13 20.14 2.12
CA SER A 154 -13.58 20.52 0.79
C SER A 154 -12.39 21.08 0.01
N LYS A 155 -11.79 20.30 -0.86
CA LYS A 155 -10.80 20.78 -1.81
C LYS A 155 -11.54 21.38 -3.01
N GLY A 156 -11.56 22.69 -3.12
CA GLY A 156 -11.96 23.40 -4.32
C GLY A 156 -13.20 24.27 -4.17
N ARG A 157 -13.15 25.45 -4.80
CA ARG A 157 -14.30 26.36 -4.99
C ARG A 157 -15.43 25.61 -5.72
N GLY A 158 -16.58 25.44 -5.05
CA GLY A 158 -17.84 25.02 -5.67
C GLY A 158 -18.25 23.55 -5.54
N ALA A 159 -17.45 22.65 -4.96
CA ALA A 159 -17.87 21.25 -4.79
C ALA A 159 -18.70 21.06 -3.51
N ARG A 160 -19.99 21.35 -3.53
CA ARG A 160 -20.96 20.82 -2.55
C ARG A 160 -21.10 19.31 -2.75
N LEU A 161 -20.26 18.53 -2.06
CA LEU A 161 -20.48 17.08 -1.94
C LEU A 161 -21.79 16.86 -1.20
N THR A 162 -22.70 16.08 -1.78
CA THR A 162 -23.90 15.66 -1.04
C THR A 162 -23.46 14.88 0.19
N LYS A 163 -24.17 15.03 1.32
CA LYS A 163 -23.87 14.37 2.60
C LYS A 163 -23.65 12.85 2.43
N ALA A 164 -24.41 12.20 1.54
CA ALA A 164 -24.27 10.78 1.20
C ALA A 164 -22.93 10.43 0.52
N LYS A 165 -22.47 11.24 -0.48
CA LYS A 165 -21.18 11.02 -1.15
C LYS A 165 -20.00 11.26 -0.21
N ALA A 166 -20.08 12.23 0.69
CA ALA A 166 -19.09 12.48 1.71
C ALA A 166 -18.95 11.29 2.68
N THR A 167 -20.06 10.72 3.11
CA THR A 167 -20.09 9.55 4.01
C THR A 167 -19.50 8.30 3.37
N ILE A 168 -19.83 8.01 2.10
CA ILE A 168 -19.25 6.86 1.36
C ILE A 168 -17.75 7.03 1.17
N GLY A 169 -17.29 8.24 0.85
CA GLY A 169 -15.88 8.53 0.70
C GLY A 169 -15.07 8.29 1.98
N LYS A 170 -15.64 8.66 3.13
CA LYS A 170 -15.04 8.40 4.45
C LYS A 170 -14.95 6.91 4.77
N LYS A 171 -16.02 6.15 4.55
CA LYS A 171 -16.01 4.70 4.75
C LYS A 171 -14.87 4.04 3.95
N ARG A 172 -14.71 4.43 2.69
CA ARG A 172 -13.64 3.91 1.83
C ARG A 172 -12.24 4.31 2.31
N GLN A 173 -12.06 5.55 2.78
CA GLN A 173 -10.77 6.00 3.33
C GLN A 173 -10.41 5.24 4.61
N ALA A 174 -11.38 5.03 5.50
CA ALA A 174 -11.19 4.31 6.74
C ALA A 174 -10.92 2.82 6.50
N ASP A 175 -11.60 2.18 5.54
CA ASP A 175 -11.33 0.78 5.17
C ASP A 175 -9.94 0.62 4.51
N LYS A 176 -9.54 1.60 3.69
CA LYS A 176 -8.18 1.66 3.15
C LYS A 176 -7.13 1.80 4.26
N LEU A 177 -7.37 2.70 5.23
CA LEU A 177 -6.49 2.88 6.38
C LEU A 177 -6.35 1.58 7.18
N ARG A 178 -7.47 0.89 7.47
CA ARG A 178 -7.46 -0.43 8.11
C ARG A 178 -6.58 -1.41 7.35
N THR A 179 -6.72 -1.46 6.03
CA THR A 179 -5.90 -2.34 5.18
C THR A 179 -4.41 -1.97 5.22
N TYR A 180 -4.08 -0.69 5.28
CA TYR A 180 -2.69 -0.24 5.42
C TYR A 180 -2.09 -0.62 6.76
N LEU A 181 -2.85 -0.46 7.86
CA LEU A 181 -2.42 -0.88 9.19
C LEU A 181 -2.24 -2.39 9.24
N GLN A 182 -3.17 -3.16 8.67
CA GLN A 182 -3.03 -4.62 8.59
C GLN A 182 -1.77 -5.04 7.83
N ALA A 183 -1.46 -4.36 6.72
CA ALA A 183 -0.24 -4.64 5.95
C ALA A 183 1.04 -4.25 6.71
N ALA A 184 1.02 -3.13 7.45
CA ALA A 184 2.15 -2.70 8.27
C ALA A 184 2.44 -3.69 9.42
N PHE A 185 1.41 -4.17 10.12
CA PHE A 185 1.59 -5.19 11.16
C PHE A 185 2.00 -6.55 10.59
N SER A 186 1.50 -6.94 9.39
CA SER A 186 1.99 -8.14 8.71
C SER A 186 3.47 -8.02 8.33
N PHE A 187 3.89 -6.85 7.85
CA PHE A 187 5.30 -6.56 7.62
C PHE A 187 6.13 -6.70 8.90
N GLY A 188 5.66 -6.18 10.03
CA GLY A 188 6.35 -6.31 11.32
C GLY A 188 6.49 -7.76 11.79
N LEU A 189 5.44 -8.59 11.62
CA LEU A 189 5.50 -10.03 11.93
C LEU A 189 6.54 -10.78 11.07
N GLU A 190 6.63 -10.42 9.79
CA GLU A 190 7.58 -11.04 8.87
C GLU A 190 9.01 -10.51 9.08
N ASN A 191 9.16 -9.24 9.44
CA ASN A 191 10.46 -8.56 9.58
C ASN A 191 11.37 -9.26 10.58
N ASP A 192 10.86 -9.66 11.73
CA ASP A 192 11.64 -10.25 12.81
C ASP A 192 12.24 -11.61 12.42
N LEU A 193 11.59 -12.33 11.52
CA LEU A 193 12.00 -13.63 10.98
C LEU A 193 12.70 -13.53 9.63
N ASN A 194 12.74 -12.34 9.02
CA ASN A 194 13.28 -12.19 7.68
C ASN A 194 14.82 -12.14 7.71
N PRO A 195 15.52 -13.10 7.07
CA PRO A 195 16.98 -13.08 7.01
C PRO A 195 17.54 -11.89 6.19
N LEU A 196 16.72 -11.27 5.33
CA LEU A 196 17.07 -10.12 4.51
C LEU A 196 16.62 -8.78 5.13
N ARG A 197 16.24 -8.77 6.41
CA ARG A 197 15.85 -7.53 7.08
C ARG A 197 16.99 -6.52 7.10
N VAL A 198 16.63 -5.25 6.97
CA VAL A 198 17.57 -4.13 7.07
C VAL A 198 17.40 -3.49 8.46
N GLY A 199 18.50 -3.40 9.22
CA GLY A 199 18.50 -2.87 10.58
C GLY A 199 18.32 -3.92 11.68
N ASN A 200 18.42 -3.46 12.93
CA ASN A 200 18.38 -4.30 14.14
C ASN A 200 17.07 -4.20 14.92
N THR A 201 16.12 -3.40 14.44
CA THR A 201 14.83 -3.21 15.11
C THR A 201 14.00 -4.49 15.03
N LEU A 202 13.50 -4.94 16.17
CA LEU A 202 12.56 -6.04 16.32
C LEU A 202 11.22 -5.46 16.74
N TYR A 203 10.12 -6.04 16.30
CA TYR A 203 8.79 -5.58 16.71
C TYR A 203 8.13 -6.46 17.74
N GLY A 204 8.60 -7.72 17.90
CA GLY A 204 8.10 -8.67 18.90
C GLY A 204 6.62 -8.98 18.81
N LEU A 205 6.05 -8.89 17.60
CA LEU A 205 4.62 -9.08 17.37
C LEU A 205 4.26 -10.57 17.44
N ALA A 206 3.31 -10.93 18.29
CA ALA A 206 2.73 -12.28 18.29
C ALA A 206 1.56 -12.41 17.30
N LEU A 207 0.80 -11.34 17.11
CA LEU A 207 -0.41 -11.30 16.29
C LEU A 207 -0.51 -9.97 15.55
N ASN A 208 -1.32 -9.94 14.51
CA ASN A 208 -1.64 -8.71 13.79
C ASN A 208 -2.94 -8.10 14.36
N PRO A 209 -2.86 -7.04 15.18
CA PRO A 209 -4.05 -6.46 15.85
C PRO A 209 -5.06 -5.83 14.86
N ALA A 210 -4.63 -5.48 13.65
CA ALA A 210 -5.51 -4.92 12.63
C ALA A 210 -6.32 -5.99 11.88
N ARG A 211 -5.99 -7.28 12.03
CA ARG A 211 -6.74 -8.38 11.40
C ARG A 211 -8.12 -8.55 12.01
N ASP A 212 -8.23 -8.37 13.34
CA ASP A 212 -9.47 -8.57 14.08
C ASP A 212 -10.45 -7.38 13.95
N VAL A 213 -9.98 -6.26 13.41
CA VAL A 213 -10.86 -5.11 13.14
C VAL A 213 -11.72 -5.39 11.90
N PRO A 214 -13.06 -5.40 12.02
CA PRO A 214 -13.95 -5.74 10.91
C PRO A 214 -13.81 -4.84 9.70
N VAL A 215 -14.05 -5.40 8.52
CA VAL A 215 -14.17 -4.65 7.26
C VAL A 215 -15.36 -3.69 7.35
N ILE A 216 -15.17 -2.45 6.87
CA ILE A 216 -16.24 -1.45 6.89
C ILE A 216 -17.23 -1.74 5.78
N GLN A 217 -18.40 -2.21 6.15
CA GLN A 217 -19.46 -2.56 5.20
C GLN A 217 -19.91 -1.34 4.36
N GLY A 218 -20.08 -1.56 3.05
CA GLY A 218 -20.47 -0.52 2.11
C GLY A 218 -19.36 0.51 1.78
N ALA A 219 -18.11 0.25 2.22
CA ALA A 219 -16.95 1.07 1.85
C ALA A 219 -16.59 0.93 0.37
N ASN A 220 -16.67 -0.29 -0.14
CA ASN A 220 -16.34 -0.64 -1.51
C ASN A 220 -17.62 -1.02 -2.29
N ARG A 221 -18.21 -0.04 -2.97
CA ARG A 221 -19.25 -0.31 -3.96
C ARG A 221 -18.57 -0.43 -5.32
N ALA A 222 -18.66 -1.61 -5.92
CA ALA A 222 -18.25 -1.78 -7.30
C ALA A 222 -19.15 -0.90 -8.19
N ASN A 223 -18.53 -0.08 -9.05
CA ASN A 223 -19.26 0.61 -10.09
C ASN A 223 -19.42 -0.39 -11.25
N THR A 224 -20.58 -1.02 -11.33
CA THR A 224 -20.85 -2.15 -12.23
C THR A 224 -21.67 -1.78 -13.46
N TRP A 225 -22.07 -0.50 -13.61
CA TRP A 225 -22.87 -0.11 -14.75
C TRP A 225 -22.03 0.23 -15.98
N ALA A 226 -22.52 -0.17 -17.14
CA ALA A 226 -22.02 0.20 -18.46
C ALA A 226 -22.94 1.26 -19.08
N LEU A 227 -22.42 2.06 -20.01
CA LEU A 227 -23.23 2.95 -20.83
C LEU A 227 -24.13 2.14 -21.74
N THR A 228 -25.34 2.63 -21.99
CA THR A 228 -26.20 2.10 -23.04
C THR A 228 -25.61 2.40 -24.41
N ARG A 229 -26.18 1.81 -25.47
CA ARG A 229 -25.74 2.07 -26.85
C ARG A 229 -25.92 3.55 -27.24
N ASP A 230 -27.02 4.17 -26.81
CA ASP A 230 -27.29 5.59 -27.08
C ASP A 230 -26.35 6.52 -26.29
N GLU A 231 -26.10 6.20 -25.02
CA GLU A 231 -25.11 6.92 -24.22
C GLU A 231 -23.70 6.82 -24.84
N LEU A 232 -23.29 5.63 -25.30
CA LEU A 232 -22.00 5.45 -25.96
C LEU A 232 -21.95 6.21 -27.29
N ARG A 233 -23.03 6.21 -28.06
CA ARG A 233 -23.17 7.03 -29.28
C ARG A 233 -22.95 8.52 -28.97
N ALA A 234 -23.60 9.04 -27.93
CA ALA A 234 -23.39 10.42 -27.50
C ALA A 234 -21.92 10.70 -27.14
N VAL A 235 -21.22 9.75 -26.55
CA VAL A 235 -19.76 9.87 -26.26
C VAL A 235 -18.96 9.94 -27.56
N VAL A 236 -19.23 9.04 -28.52
CA VAL A 236 -18.53 9.04 -29.82
C VAL A 236 -18.69 10.40 -30.53
N LEU A 237 -19.91 10.89 -30.64
CA LEU A 237 -20.20 12.19 -31.28
C LEU A 237 -19.53 13.35 -30.51
N ALA A 238 -19.57 13.34 -29.20
CA ALA A 238 -18.96 14.38 -28.38
C ALA A 238 -17.43 14.38 -28.43
N ILE A 239 -16.79 13.27 -28.76
CA ILE A 239 -15.34 13.19 -29.02
C ILE A 239 -15.01 13.91 -30.32
N GLU A 240 -15.84 13.79 -31.37
CA GLU A 240 -15.61 14.49 -32.65
C GLU A 240 -15.63 16.03 -32.48
N GLU A 241 -16.31 16.54 -31.47
CA GLU A 241 -16.36 17.99 -31.16
C GLU A 241 -15.15 18.48 -30.35
N LEU A 242 -14.26 17.61 -29.91
CA LEU A 242 -13.09 18.00 -29.13
C LEU A 242 -12.04 18.69 -30.01
N PRO A 243 -11.36 19.74 -29.50
CA PRO A 243 -10.38 20.46 -30.27
C PRO A 243 -9.04 19.71 -30.40
N GLY A 244 -8.45 19.72 -31.59
CA GLY A 244 -7.07 19.36 -31.88
C GLY A 244 -6.64 18.01 -31.24
N ARG A 245 -5.54 18.03 -30.47
CA ARG A 245 -4.99 16.82 -29.89
C ARG A 245 -5.90 16.14 -28.85
N HIS A 246 -6.83 16.86 -28.20
CA HIS A 246 -7.81 16.24 -27.31
C HIS A 246 -8.72 15.28 -28.09
N HIS A 247 -9.14 15.66 -29.30
CA HIS A 247 -9.90 14.79 -30.20
C HIS A 247 -9.12 13.52 -30.54
N ALA A 248 -7.92 13.67 -31.10
CA ALA A 248 -7.10 12.51 -31.51
C ALA A 248 -6.78 11.57 -30.35
N ILE A 249 -6.42 12.11 -29.17
CA ILE A 249 -6.12 11.32 -27.97
C ILE A 249 -7.38 10.59 -27.46
N ALA A 250 -8.50 11.29 -27.30
CA ALA A 250 -9.73 10.70 -26.80
C ALA A 250 -10.26 9.61 -27.72
N LYS A 251 -10.22 9.86 -29.03
CA LYS A 251 -10.62 8.91 -30.07
C LYS A 251 -9.72 7.68 -30.08
N THR A 252 -8.39 7.86 -30.08
CA THR A 252 -7.42 6.78 -29.97
C THR A 252 -7.67 5.93 -28.72
N MET A 253 -7.84 6.56 -27.55
CA MET A 253 -8.12 5.82 -26.30
C MET A 253 -9.39 4.96 -26.40
N LEU A 254 -10.45 5.46 -27.02
CA LEU A 254 -11.71 4.73 -27.20
C LEU A 254 -11.56 3.56 -28.19
N TYR A 255 -10.92 3.81 -29.34
CA TYR A 255 -10.70 2.81 -30.39
C TYR A 255 -9.69 1.74 -29.99
N LEU A 256 -8.80 1.99 -29.05
CA LEU A 256 -7.95 1.00 -28.40
C LEU A 256 -8.72 0.12 -27.38
N ALA A 257 -10.05 0.06 -27.49
CA ALA A 257 -10.90 -0.77 -26.64
C ALA A 257 -10.69 -0.54 -25.13
N GLY A 258 -10.48 0.73 -24.73
CA GLY A 258 -10.48 1.09 -23.30
C GLY A 258 -9.26 0.61 -22.52
N GLN A 259 -8.07 0.65 -23.07
CA GLN A 259 -6.82 0.30 -22.37
C GLN A 259 -6.62 1.09 -21.08
N ARG A 260 -5.76 0.58 -20.18
CA ARG A 260 -5.44 1.31 -18.94
C ARG A 260 -4.70 2.60 -19.26
N VAL A 261 -5.19 3.70 -18.72
CA VAL A 261 -4.64 5.03 -18.97
C VAL A 261 -3.15 5.13 -18.65
N GLU A 262 -2.72 4.45 -17.59
CA GLU A 262 -1.32 4.43 -17.16
C GLU A 262 -0.39 3.78 -18.19
N MET A 263 -0.88 2.82 -18.95
CA MET A 263 -0.09 2.17 -20.00
C MET A 263 0.07 3.10 -21.18
N LEU A 264 -1.03 3.73 -21.62
CA LEU A 264 -1.04 4.67 -22.75
C LEU A 264 -0.17 5.92 -22.47
N CYS A 265 -0.28 6.49 -21.28
CA CYS A 265 0.50 7.68 -20.91
C CYS A 265 2.02 7.42 -20.75
N ARG A 266 2.46 6.16 -20.73
CA ARG A 266 3.89 5.80 -20.70
C ARG A 266 4.45 5.46 -22.06
N LEU A 267 3.60 5.34 -23.08
CA LEU A 267 4.01 4.96 -24.42
C LEU A 267 5.05 5.95 -24.95
N THR A 268 6.14 5.42 -25.48
CA THR A 268 7.20 6.15 -26.18
C THR A 268 7.19 5.79 -27.66
N TRP A 269 7.98 6.49 -28.46
CA TRP A 269 8.09 6.18 -29.89
C TRP A 269 8.69 4.78 -30.11
N ASP A 270 9.65 4.37 -29.30
CA ASP A 270 10.27 3.03 -29.37
C ASP A 270 9.28 1.88 -29.07
N ASP A 271 8.10 2.21 -28.54
CA ASP A 271 7.06 1.23 -28.28
C ASP A 271 6.10 1.05 -29.51
N LEU A 272 6.31 1.83 -30.57
CA LEU A 272 5.62 1.68 -31.85
C LEU A 272 6.62 1.15 -32.87
N TYR A 273 6.43 -0.05 -33.37
CA TYR A 273 7.37 -0.70 -34.28
C TYR A 273 6.63 -1.62 -35.25
N ASP A 274 7.28 -1.93 -36.35
CA ASP A 274 6.79 -2.90 -37.32
C ASP A 274 7.30 -4.29 -36.99
N ASP A 275 6.35 -5.22 -36.84
CA ASP A 275 6.59 -6.65 -36.69
C ASP A 275 6.50 -7.32 -38.07
N ASN A 276 7.41 -8.25 -38.35
CA ASN A 276 7.53 -8.90 -39.67
C ASN A 276 6.27 -9.70 -40.05
N GLU A 277 5.56 -10.26 -39.08
CA GLU A 277 4.41 -11.13 -39.28
C GLU A 277 3.08 -10.38 -39.10
N HIS A 278 3.09 -9.42 -38.17
CA HIS A 278 1.83 -8.77 -37.75
C HIS A 278 1.73 -7.28 -38.16
N GLY A 279 2.72 -6.72 -38.90
CA GLY A 279 2.77 -5.31 -39.29
C GLY A 279 2.95 -4.39 -38.08
N SER A 280 2.43 -3.17 -38.14
CA SER A 280 2.63 -2.19 -37.06
C SER A 280 1.98 -2.64 -35.74
N VAL A 281 2.78 -2.58 -34.67
CA VAL A 281 2.45 -3.03 -33.31
C VAL A 281 2.74 -1.95 -32.28
N MET A 282 1.88 -1.86 -31.29
CA MET A 282 2.04 -1.01 -30.10
C MET A 282 2.36 -1.88 -28.88
N ARG A 283 3.49 -1.63 -28.23
CA ARG A 283 3.93 -2.30 -27.01
C ARG A 283 3.54 -1.50 -25.78
N LEU A 284 2.59 -1.99 -25.01
CA LEU A 284 2.17 -1.41 -23.75
C LEU A 284 2.79 -2.16 -22.58
N ILE A 285 3.26 -1.45 -21.57
CA ILE A 285 3.84 -2.05 -20.37
C ILE A 285 2.84 -2.03 -19.22
N ASP A 286 2.31 -3.20 -18.87
CA ASP A 286 1.39 -3.38 -17.74
C ASP A 286 2.18 -3.65 -16.46
N ARG A 287 2.27 -2.62 -15.61
CA ARG A 287 2.92 -2.70 -14.28
C ARG A 287 1.92 -3.01 -13.17
N LYS A 288 0.72 -3.48 -13.51
CA LYS A 288 -0.29 -3.88 -12.52
C LYS A 288 0.06 -5.25 -11.95
N GLY A 289 0.57 -5.25 -10.75
CA GLY A 289 0.99 -6.46 -10.02
C GLY A 289 1.78 -6.04 -8.79
N GLY A 290 2.08 -6.98 -7.91
CA GLY A 290 3.01 -6.75 -6.81
C GLY A 290 4.44 -6.55 -7.34
N HIS A 291 5.33 -6.09 -6.48
CA HIS A 291 6.75 -5.86 -6.81
C HIS A 291 7.46 -7.10 -7.37
N TYR A 292 7.05 -8.28 -6.95
CA TYR A 292 7.60 -9.56 -7.45
C TYR A 292 7.00 -10.01 -8.78
N THR A 293 6.04 -9.27 -9.34
CA THR A 293 5.51 -9.57 -10.66
C THR A 293 6.22 -8.67 -11.67
N PRO A 294 7.06 -9.20 -12.56
CA PRO A 294 7.71 -8.39 -13.58
C PRO A 294 6.67 -7.64 -14.41
N ALA A 295 7.04 -6.45 -14.86
CA ALA A 295 6.21 -5.68 -15.77
C ALA A 295 5.90 -6.55 -16.99
N ARG A 296 4.62 -6.62 -17.34
CA ARG A 296 4.16 -7.49 -18.42
C ARG A 296 4.01 -6.70 -19.70
N GLU A 297 4.61 -7.17 -20.77
CA GLU A 297 4.35 -6.65 -22.10
C GLU A 297 2.92 -7.00 -22.54
N HIS A 298 2.27 -6.02 -23.12
CA HIS A 298 0.96 -6.15 -23.72
C HIS A 298 0.99 -5.58 -25.13
N LEU A 299 1.10 -6.45 -26.12
CA LEU A 299 1.17 -6.08 -27.52
C LEU A 299 -0.23 -5.90 -28.08
N LEU A 300 -0.43 -4.83 -28.80
CA LEU A 300 -1.65 -4.53 -29.56
C LEU A 300 -1.30 -4.25 -31.03
N PRO A 301 -2.03 -4.82 -31.98
CA PRO A 301 -1.82 -4.48 -33.38
C PRO A 301 -2.37 -3.08 -33.68
N MET A 302 -1.67 -2.32 -34.48
CA MET A 302 -2.16 -1.06 -35.03
C MET A 302 -2.95 -1.37 -36.30
N THR A 303 -4.29 -1.35 -36.15
CA THR A 303 -5.18 -1.57 -37.30
C THR A 303 -5.14 -0.36 -38.24
N PRO A 304 -5.48 -0.49 -39.55
CA PRO A 304 -5.51 0.65 -40.45
C PRO A 304 -6.34 1.82 -39.91
N ARG A 305 -7.51 1.52 -39.36
CA ARG A 305 -8.38 2.56 -38.76
C ARG A 305 -7.75 3.25 -37.58
N LEU A 306 -7.01 2.53 -36.76
CA LEU A 306 -6.27 3.11 -35.62
C LEU A 306 -5.13 4.01 -36.09
N CYS A 307 -4.37 3.61 -37.14
CA CYS A 307 -3.33 4.42 -37.74
C CYS A 307 -3.90 5.76 -38.28
N GLU A 308 -5.04 5.74 -38.96
CA GLU A 308 -5.74 6.94 -39.42
C GLU A 308 -6.08 7.89 -38.24
N ILE A 309 -6.67 7.35 -37.17
CA ILE A 309 -7.05 8.11 -35.97
C ILE A 309 -5.82 8.70 -35.29
N MET A 310 -4.73 7.96 -35.26
CA MET A 310 -3.48 8.35 -34.60
C MET A 310 -2.61 9.25 -35.48
N ALA A 311 -2.84 9.38 -36.76
CA ALA A 311 -2.00 10.17 -37.67
C ALA A 311 -1.60 11.55 -37.13
N PRO A 312 -2.53 12.38 -36.56
CA PRO A 312 -2.18 13.68 -36.01
C PRO A 312 -1.28 13.58 -34.72
N LEU A 313 -1.26 12.43 -34.07
CA LEU A 313 -0.37 12.18 -32.91
C LEU A 313 1.00 11.68 -33.38
N LEU A 314 1.04 10.85 -34.43
CA LEU A 314 2.28 10.35 -35.02
C LEU A 314 3.12 11.45 -35.65
N GLU A 315 2.52 12.51 -36.20
CA GLU A 315 3.21 13.71 -36.68
C GLU A 315 4.09 14.38 -35.59
N LEU A 316 3.81 14.17 -34.32
CA LEU A 316 4.65 14.69 -33.23
C LEU A 316 6.04 14.06 -33.18
N GLU A 317 6.20 12.85 -33.68
CA GLU A 317 7.50 12.18 -33.78
C GLU A 317 8.44 12.97 -34.71
N ALA A 318 7.95 13.33 -35.86
CA ALA A 318 8.71 14.11 -36.83
C ALA A 318 9.13 15.49 -36.28
N GLN A 319 8.40 16.04 -35.32
CA GLN A 319 8.74 17.29 -34.63
C GLN A 319 9.86 17.12 -33.57
N GLY A 320 10.19 15.89 -33.20
CA GLY A 320 11.30 15.56 -32.29
C GLY A 320 11.20 16.09 -30.85
N LYS A 321 10.03 16.59 -30.43
CA LYS A 321 9.86 17.27 -29.14
C LYS A 321 9.11 16.45 -28.10
N ALA A 322 8.17 15.61 -28.53
CA ALA A 322 7.38 14.77 -27.65
C ALA A 322 8.07 13.41 -27.42
N PRO A 323 8.09 12.86 -26.21
CA PRO A 323 8.66 11.54 -25.95
C PRO A 323 7.78 10.38 -26.42
N GLY A 324 6.53 10.66 -26.82
CA GLY A 324 5.55 9.69 -27.33
C GLY A 324 4.24 10.32 -27.78
N PRO A 325 3.30 9.53 -28.33
CA PRO A 325 2.10 10.03 -28.99
C PRO A 325 1.08 10.67 -28.04
N PHE A 326 1.04 10.25 -26.78
CA PHE A 326 0.09 10.78 -25.80
C PHE A 326 0.59 12.07 -25.14
N SER A 327 0.80 13.11 -25.95
CA SER A 327 1.27 14.42 -25.51
C SER A 327 0.35 15.55 -25.97
N LEU A 328 -0.36 16.21 -25.04
CA LEU A 328 -1.21 17.36 -25.36
C LEU A 328 -0.41 18.58 -25.78
N LYS A 329 0.73 18.82 -25.14
CA LYS A 329 1.58 19.99 -25.38
C LYS A 329 2.65 19.74 -26.45
N GLY A 330 2.86 18.50 -26.86
CA GLY A 330 3.92 18.13 -27.82
C GLY A 330 5.33 18.12 -27.21
N THR A 331 5.49 18.22 -25.89
CA THR A 331 6.81 18.29 -25.24
C THR A 331 6.99 17.25 -24.14
N VAL A 332 5.91 16.81 -23.51
CA VAL A 332 5.90 15.79 -22.45
C VAL A 332 4.68 14.91 -22.60
N ASN A 333 4.81 13.65 -22.22
CA ASN A 333 3.64 12.78 -22.14
C ASN A 333 2.66 13.29 -21.08
N MET A 334 1.36 13.14 -21.34
CA MET A 334 0.34 13.55 -20.41
C MET A 334 0.33 12.65 -19.17
N SER A 335 -0.05 13.23 -18.04
CA SER A 335 -0.27 12.43 -16.84
C SER A 335 -1.55 11.58 -16.96
N PRO A 336 -1.62 10.41 -16.31
CA PRO A 336 -2.87 9.62 -16.27
C PRO A 336 -4.07 10.40 -15.71
N SER A 337 -3.84 11.36 -14.83
CA SER A 337 -4.90 12.23 -14.29
C SER A 337 -5.43 13.19 -15.36
N THR A 338 -4.56 13.74 -16.19
CA THR A 338 -4.94 14.62 -17.32
C THR A 338 -5.76 13.85 -18.35
N ALA A 339 -5.32 12.64 -18.73
CA ALA A 339 -6.06 11.80 -19.66
C ALA A 339 -7.47 11.44 -19.14
N ARG A 340 -7.58 11.09 -17.86
CA ARG A 340 -8.90 10.80 -17.24
C ARG A 340 -9.78 12.04 -17.16
N LYS A 341 -9.20 13.22 -17.01
CA LYS A 341 -9.95 14.48 -16.92
C LYS A 341 -10.75 14.76 -18.18
N ILE A 342 -10.22 14.43 -19.38
CA ILE A 342 -10.93 14.55 -20.66
C ILE A 342 -12.29 13.85 -20.58
N PHE A 343 -12.31 12.58 -20.14
CA PHE A 343 -13.54 11.79 -20.04
C PHE A 343 -14.44 12.18 -18.86
N ILE A 344 -13.89 12.72 -17.78
CA ILE A 344 -14.68 13.27 -16.67
C ILE A 344 -15.43 14.53 -17.13
N GLU A 345 -14.79 15.40 -17.92
CA GLU A 345 -15.39 16.60 -18.46
C GLU A 345 -16.46 16.27 -19.51
N LEU A 346 -16.18 15.35 -20.45
CA LEU A 346 -17.17 14.81 -21.37
C LEU A 346 -18.38 14.22 -20.63
N GLY A 347 -18.16 13.34 -19.66
CA GLY A 347 -19.24 12.73 -18.90
C GLY A 347 -20.03 13.72 -18.06
N THR A 348 -19.42 14.82 -17.63
CA THR A 348 -20.11 15.89 -16.91
C THR A 348 -20.96 16.74 -17.85
N ARG A 349 -20.43 17.08 -19.03
CA ARG A 349 -21.14 17.82 -20.10
C ARG A 349 -22.34 17.05 -20.60
N LEU A 350 -22.16 15.80 -21.03
CA LEU A 350 -23.24 14.97 -21.57
C LEU A 350 -24.33 14.67 -20.54
N ALA A 351 -23.96 14.55 -19.26
CA ALA A 351 -24.95 14.40 -18.19
C ALA A 351 -25.76 15.68 -17.94
N ALA A 352 -25.15 16.87 -18.09
CA ALA A 352 -25.84 18.14 -17.99
C ALA A 352 -26.80 18.36 -19.19
N GLU A 353 -26.44 17.83 -20.36
CA GLU A 353 -27.27 17.84 -21.58
C GLU A 353 -28.36 16.75 -21.60
N GLY A 354 -28.41 15.88 -20.58
CA GLY A 354 -29.36 14.78 -20.52
C GLY A 354 -29.08 13.62 -21.51
N LYS A 355 -27.92 13.64 -22.17
CA LYS A 355 -27.53 12.66 -23.21
C LYS A 355 -26.91 11.39 -22.65
N SER A 356 -26.36 11.43 -21.43
CA SER A 356 -25.83 10.25 -20.75
C SER A 356 -25.87 10.41 -19.23
N ARG A 357 -25.72 9.31 -18.51
CA ARG A 357 -25.33 9.34 -17.09
C ARG A 357 -23.89 9.87 -16.97
N ARG A 358 -23.58 10.51 -15.84
CA ARG A 358 -22.21 10.97 -15.59
C ARG A 358 -21.26 9.78 -15.50
N PHE A 359 -20.27 9.71 -16.37
CA PHE A 359 -19.32 8.63 -16.46
C PHE A 359 -17.87 9.09 -16.27
N THR A 360 -16.98 8.13 -16.16
CA THR A 360 -15.53 8.26 -16.13
C THR A 360 -14.91 7.23 -17.07
N TRP A 361 -13.60 7.29 -17.32
CA TRP A 361 -12.90 6.29 -18.11
C TRP A 361 -13.13 4.85 -17.64
N ARG A 362 -13.29 4.64 -16.33
CA ARG A 362 -13.60 3.32 -15.79
C ARG A 362 -14.94 2.78 -16.29
N ASN A 363 -15.94 3.64 -16.38
CA ASN A 363 -17.25 3.24 -16.91
C ASN A 363 -17.16 2.90 -18.40
N LEU A 364 -16.41 3.71 -19.19
CA LEU A 364 -16.15 3.38 -20.60
C LEU A 364 -15.46 2.04 -20.76
N ARG A 365 -14.44 1.73 -19.94
CA ARG A 365 -13.80 0.43 -19.99
C ARG A 365 -14.77 -0.72 -19.62
N THR A 366 -15.67 -0.51 -18.66
CA THR A 366 -16.74 -1.48 -18.37
C THR A 366 -17.71 -1.61 -19.55
N THR A 367 -18.03 -0.50 -20.24
CA THR A 367 -18.87 -0.48 -21.44
C THR A 367 -18.23 -1.26 -22.56
N VAL A 368 -16.95 -1.04 -22.85
CA VAL A 368 -16.18 -1.80 -23.85
C VAL A 368 -16.27 -3.30 -23.57
N GLU A 369 -15.95 -3.73 -22.34
CA GLU A 369 -16.03 -5.14 -21.93
C GLU A 369 -17.43 -5.73 -22.17
N THR A 370 -18.46 -4.95 -21.84
CA THR A 370 -19.87 -5.36 -22.02
C THR A 370 -20.27 -5.44 -23.50
N GLN A 371 -19.88 -4.46 -24.32
CA GLN A 371 -20.22 -4.45 -25.74
C GLN A 371 -19.46 -5.54 -26.52
N LEU A 372 -18.17 -5.75 -26.23
CA LEU A 372 -17.40 -6.86 -26.81
C LEU A 372 -18.03 -8.22 -26.47
N ALA A 373 -18.57 -8.38 -25.25
CA ALA A 373 -19.31 -9.58 -24.89
C ALA A 373 -20.61 -9.72 -25.70
N ALA A 374 -21.35 -8.63 -25.89
CA ALA A 374 -22.57 -8.60 -26.69
C ALA A 374 -22.32 -8.89 -28.19
N MET A 375 -21.11 -8.62 -28.69
CA MET A 375 -20.67 -8.98 -30.05
C MET A 375 -20.22 -10.45 -30.16
N GLY A 376 -20.31 -11.24 -29.11
CA GLY A 376 -19.93 -12.65 -29.10
C GLY A 376 -18.44 -12.91 -28.87
N ILE A 377 -17.65 -11.90 -28.54
CA ILE A 377 -16.23 -12.08 -28.23
C ILE A 377 -16.10 -12.79 -26.87
N THR A 378 -15.41 -13.92 -26.84
CA THR A 378 -15.29 -14.77 -25.66
C THR A 378 -14.59 -14.05 -24.50
N GLN A 379 -14.85 -14.48 -23.28
CA GLN A 379 -14.19 -13.91 -22.09
C GLN A 379 -12.67 -13.96 -22.18
N GLU A 380 -12.13 -15.02 -22.76
CA GLU A 380 -10.70 -15.23 -22.93
C GLU A 380 -10.11 -14.21 -23.92
N ARG A 381 -10.71 -14.03 -25.10
CA ARG A 381 -10.28 -13.01 -26.07
C ARG A 381 -10.34 -11.61 -25.49
N ARG A 382 -11.43 -11.27 -24.79
CA ARG A 382 -11.53 -9.98 -24.07
C ARG A 382 -10.43 -9.82 -23.02
N ALA A 383 -10.06 -10.87 -22.30
CA ALA A 383 -8.97 -10.84 -21.34
C ALA A 383 -7.61 -10.58 -22.02
N TRP A 384 -7.35 -11.17 -23.19
CA TRP A 384 -6.16 -10.88 -23.98
C TRP A 384 -6.13 -9.44 -24.48
N LEU A 385 -7.24 -8.97 -25.03
CA LEU A 385 -7.36 -7.61 -25.56
C LEU A 385 -7.19 -6.54 -24.46
N LEU A 386 -7.76 -6.74 -23.28
CA LEU A 386 -7.81 -5.76 -22.20
C LEU A 386 -6.67 -5.90 -21.19
N SER A 387 -5.68 -6.76 -21.45
CA SER A 387 -4.59 -7.05 -20.50
C SER A 387 -5.12 -7.45 -19.12
N HIS A 388 -6.18 -8.26 -19.07
CA HIS A 388 -6.62 -8.88 -17.83
C HIS A 388 -5.66 -10.02 -17.47
N GLY A 389 -5.36 -10.17 -16.16
CA GLY A 389 -4.45 -11.21 -15.70
C GLY A 389 -4.96 -12.60 -16.09
N ARG A 390 -4.10 -13.40 -16.68
CA ARG A 390 -4.37 -14.81 -16.95
C ARG A 390 -4.27 -15.58 -15.64
N SER A 391 -5.29 -16.36 -15.30
CA SER A 391 -5.29 -17.25 -14.16
C SER A 391 -4.88 -18.66 -14.60
N GLY A 392 -4.11 -19.35 -13.73
CA GLY A 392 -3.69 -20.72 -13.97
C GLY A 392 -2.20 -20.87 -14.33
N VAL A 393 -1.68 -22.06 -14.10
CA VAL A 393 -0.25 -22.41 -14.31
C VAL A 393 0.11 -22.35 -15.79
N GLN A 394 -0.76 -22.88 -16.66
CA GLN A 394 -0.57 -22.89 -18.10
C GLN A 394 -0.38 -21.48 -18.67
N ALA A 395 -1.30 -20.56 -18.32
CA ALA A 395 -1.25 -19.18 -18.81
C ALA A 395 -0.08 -18.37 -18.28
N LYS A 396 0.48 -18.72 -17.11
CA LYS A 396 1.62 -18.04 -16.52
C LYS A 396 2.95 -18.54 -17.03
N HIS A 397 3.08 -19.83 -17.29
CA HIS A 397 4.38 -20.47 -17.50
C HIS A 397 4.61 -20.98 -18.91
N TYR A 398 3.55 -21.36 -19.63
CA TYR A 398 3.67 -22.04 -20.93
C TYR A 398 3.17 -21.22 -22.11
N ASP A 399 2.14 -20.38 -21.93
CA ASP A 399 1.55 -19.60 -23.01
C ASP A 399 2.36 -18.31 -23.25
N ARG A 400 3.15 -18.32 -24.35
CA ARG A 400 3.97 -17.19 -24.82
C ARG A 400 3.42 -16.52 -26.07
N TYR A 401 2.29 -17.01 -26.60
CA TYR A 401 1.70 -16.49 -27.81
C TYR A 401 1.14 -15.06 -27.57
N SER A 402 1.35 -14.18 -28.55
CA SER A 402 1.00 -12.75 -28.43
C SER A 402 -0.48 -12.45 -28.67
N TYR A 403 -1.20 -13.37 -29.36
CA TYR A 403 -2.61 -13.23 -29.79
C TYR A 403 -2.87 -11.97 -30.62
N LEU A 404 -1.88 -11.52 -31.42
CA LEU A 404 -1.99 -10.29 -32.20
C LEU A 404 -3.04 -10.42 -33.31
N SER A 405 -3.16 -11.58 -33.96
CA SER A 405 -4.18 -11.81 -35.00
C SER A 405 -5.59 -11.75 -34.44
N GLU A 406 -5.85 -12.37 -33.30
CA GLU A 406 -7.14 -12.35 -32.63
C GLU A 406 -7.48 -10.95 -32.10
N LYS A 407 -6.51 -10.26 -31.52
CA LYS A 407 -6.69 -8.88 -31.07
C LYS A 407 -6.95 -7.92 -32.22
N ARG A 408 -6.36 -8.16 -33.41
CA ARG A 408 -6.63 -7.38 -34.63
C ARG A 408 -8.09 -7.50 -35.03
N GLN A 409 -8.59 -8.71 -35.14
CA GLN A 409 -9.99 -8.97 -35.46
C GLN A 409 -10.93 -8.28 -34.45
N ASP A 410 -10.63 -8.41 -33.15
CA ASP A 410 -11.47 -7.81 -32.11
C ASP A 410 -11.42 -6.27 -32.13
N LEU A 411 -10.27 -5.65 -32.42
CA LEU A 411 -10.14 -4.21 -32.57
C LEU A 411 -10.83 -3.68 -33.82
N GLU A 412 -10.80 -4.43 -34.92
CA GLU A 412 -11.49 -4.07 -36.17
C GLU A 412 -13.01 -4.16 -35.98
N LEU A 413 -13.53 -5.21 -35.35
CA LEU A 413 -14.94 -5.31 -34.99
C LEU A 413 -15.38 -4.17 -34.07
N TRP A 414 -14.53 -3.83 -33.07
CA TRP A 414 -14.80 -2.71 -32.18
C TRP A 414 -14.83 -1.38 -32.92
N ALA A 415 -13.87 -1.13 -33.83
CA ALA A 415 -13.82 0.07 -34.64
C ALA A 415 -15.06 0.21 -35.56
N GLN A 416 -15.43 -0.87 -36.26
CA GLN A 416 -16.64 -0.91 -37.10
C GLN A 416 -17.90 -0.60 -36.29
N PHE A 417 -18.01 -1.13 -35.08
CA PHE A 417 -19.13 -0.85 -34.19
C PHE A 417 -19.18 0.65 -33.80
N LEU A 418 -18.06 1.26 -33.45
CA LEU A 418 -17.99 2.68 -33.10
C LEU A 418 -18.31 3.59 -34.30
N ASP A 419 -17.76 3.27 -35.48
CA ASP A 419 -18.04 3.99 -36.73
C ASP A 419 -19.51 3.89 -37.11
N GLY A 420 -20.14 2.73 -36.92
CA GLY A 420 -21.57 2.52 -37.10
C GLY A 420 -22.45 3.33 -36.14
N LEU A 421 -21.99 3.57 -34.90
CA LEU A 421 -22.68 4.47 -33.97
C LEU A 421 -22.62 5.94 -34.42
N ALA A 422 -21.54 6.36 -35.07
CA ALA A 422 -21.38 7.70 -35.61
C ALA A 422 -22.24 7.91 -36.84
N ALA A 423 -22.25 6.95 -37.79
CA ALA A 423 -22.93 7.03 -39.08
C ALA A 423 -24.47 7.13 -39.00
N ASN A 424 -25.07 6.41 -38.04
CA ASN A 424 -26.52 6.44 -37.84
C ASN A 424 -27.09 7.79 -37.40
N SER A 425 -26.25 8.85 -37.32
CA SER A 425 -26.70 10.22 -37.07
C SER A 425 -27.21 10.96 -38.34
N THR A 426 -26.88 10.46 -39.54
CA THR A 426 -27.18 11.13 -40.82
C THR A 426 -28.49 10.66 -41.46
N SER A 427 -29.08 9.54 -41.01
CA SER A 427 -30.28 8.97 -41.61
C SER A 427 -31.61 9.32 -40.90
N GLY A 428 -31.56 10.27 -39.96
CA GLY A 428 -32.73 10.69 -39.16
C GLY A 428 -33.01 12.21 -39.23
N ARG A 429 -32.82 12.82 -40.42
CA ARG A 429 -33.33 14.16 -40.70
C ARG A 429 -34.32 14.12 -41.86
#